data_11ecc61c7a28beb43bdda84249e76a7d
#
_entry.id   11ecc61c7a28beb43bdda84249e76a7d
#
_cell.length_a   1.000
_cell.length_b   1.000
_cell.length_c   1.000
_cell.angle_alpha   90.00
_cell.angle_beta   90.00
_cell.angle_gamma   90.00
#
_symmetry.space_group_name_H-M   'P 1'
#
loop_
_entity.id
_entity.type
_entity.pdbx_description
1 polymer ?
#
loop_
_entity_poly.entity_id
_entity_poly.type
_entity_poly.pdbx_seq_one_letter_code
_entity_poly.pdbx_strand_id
1 'polypeptide(L)'
;MKRTFDLNIETVLENWTVADAIREIIANAEDETIITNAKPVEIYKDNNDKWHIRDYGRGLKYLHFTQNESEEKLSRKDLIGKFGVGLKDALATFHRHNVIVTIKTKSSIIKTVMTSKHGFNDIETLHAEIMEVENTDIVGTDFILENCANEDMKKAQSNFIKYTSSELLQITRYGEIYKKARYNDISNIYVNGMKIAQEENFVFHYNITNINASIKKALNRERTNVGRSAYTDRVKQILLNSSNEEVLNVMMEQLEKVSYGNSCDEIAWLDVATHMAKQVNKQGNVVFLPQGNYVSEDVRNTIESEGKKIIYIPENIASKFEGMKDDHGNEMGTLSSFMKSYEENFKFDFVNYKDLTKEEQKVYDLCENLAKELEFNNVLKKVKISNTMHKSMEEEILGVCDHQADMIVIKRSQLKSPEQFLGTLVHEVIHYKTYASDCTREFENELTKTIGRLAYKVIASSIKSNNSGIFGFMKGKKSL
;
A
#
# COMPACT_ATOMS: atom_id res chain seq x y z
N MET A 1 37.65 -0.80 48.64
CA MET A 1 36.83 -1.51 49.69
C MET A 1 36.04 -2.60 48.98
N LYS A 2 35.86 -3.78 49.56
CA LYS A 2 35.05 -4.89 49.01
C LYS A 2 33.73 -4.95 49.78
N ARG A 3 32.61 -5.00 49.04
CA ARG A 3 31.25 -5.15 49.60
C ARG A 3 30.50 -6.24 48.82
N THR A 4 29.59 -6.92 49.51
CA THR A 4 28.72 -7.91 48.89
C THR A 4 27.27 -7.46 49.07
N PHE A 5 26.49 -7.53 47.99
CA PHE A 5 25.07 -7.20 48.00
C PHE A 5 24.26 -8.45 47.59
N ASP A 6 23.43 -8.93 48.49
CA ASP A 6 22.52 -10.08 48.22
C ASP A 6 21.44 -9.67 47.24
N LEU A 7 21.38 -10.34 46.11
CA LEU A 7 20.38 -10.11 45.06
C LEU A 7 19.02 -10.72 45.41
N ASN A 8 18.94 -11.51 46.50
CA ASN A 8 17.77 -12.26 46.96
C ASN A 8 17.19 -13.17 45.89
N ILE A 9 18.04 -13.83 45.15
CA ILE A 9 17.65 -14.72 44.04
C ILE A 9 18.01 -16.15 44.40
N GLU A 10 17.02 -16.94 44.71
CA GLU A 10 17.10 -18.38 44.93
C GLU A 10 16.62 -19.13 43.68
N THR A 11 15.51 -18.71 43.11
CA THR A 11 14.89 -19.31 41.92
C THR A 11 14.13 -18.24 41.15
N VAL A 12 14.63 -17.80 40.01
CA VAL A 12 13.95 -16.75 39.21
C VAL A 12 13.98 -17.06 37.73
N LEU A 13 12.81 -16.89 37.10
CA LEU A 13 12.60 -16.92 35.64
C LEU A 13 13.28 -18.12 34.96
N GLU A 14 12.87 -19.34 35.33
CA GLU A 14 13.42 -20.57 34.75
C GLU A 14 13.38 -20.61 33.22
N ASN A 15 12.46 -19.88 32.60
CA ASN A 15 12.26 -19.81 31.15
C ASN A 15 13.14 -18.77 30.44
N TRP A 16 13.88 -17.92 31.13
CA TRP A 16 14.72 -16.93 30.47
C TRP A 16 15.95 -17.58 29.86
N THR A 17 16.22 -17.23 28.62
CA THR A 17 17.43 -17.61 27.89
C THR A 17 18.53 -16.56 28.10
N VAL A 18 19.77 -16.90 27.72
CA VAL A 18 20.90 -15.94 27.72
C VAL A 18 20.56 -14.71 26.87
N ALA A 19 19.89 -14.92 25.73
CA ALA A 19 19.45 -13.81 24.86
C ALA A 19 18.46 -12.88 25.56
N ASP A 20 17.57 -13.37 26.42
CA ASP A 20 16.65 -12.55 27.19
C ASP A 20 17.39 -11.70 28.24
N ALA A 21 18.39 -12.29 28.89
CA ALA A 21 19.25 -11.55 29.82
C ALA A 21 20.04 -10.44 29.12
N ILE A 22 20.64 -10.73 27.98
CA ILE A 22 21.35 -9.73 27.15
C ILE A 22 20.42 -8.62 26.70
N ARG A 23 19.19 -8.96 26.27
CA ARG A 23 18.16 -7.97 25.89
C ARG A 23 17.91 -6.95 27.01
N GLU A 24 17.82 -7.38 28.27
CA GLU A 24 17.63 -6.48 29.40
C GLU A 24 18.84 -5.57 29.66
N ILE A 25 20.05 -6.09 29.47
CA ILE A 25 21.26 -5.26 29.60
C ILE A 25 21.28 -4.21 28.47
N ILE A 26 20.99 -4.59 27.23
CA ILE A 26 20.91 -3.64 26.09
C ILE A 26 19.83 -2.59 26.35
N ALA A 27 18.64 -3.00 26.81
CA ALA A 27 17.54 -2.08 27.11
C ALA A 27 17.93 -1.03 28.18
N ASN A 28 18.64 -1.45 29.24
CA ASN A 28 19.12 -0.53 30.27
C ASN A 28 20.20 0.43 29.75
N ALA A 29 21.09 -0.05 28.88
CA ALA A 29 22.13 0.77 28.27
C ALA A 29 21.54 1.82 27.30
N GLU A 30 20.54 1.44 26.49
CA GLU A 30 19.82 2.36 25.60
C GLU A 30 19.04 3.41 26.42
N ASP A 31 18.35 3.02 27.48
CA ASP A 31 17.67 3.96 28.37
C ASP A 31 18.64 4.97 28.96
N GLU A 32 19.78 4.52 29.44
CA GLU A 32 20.80 5.40 30.04
C GLU A 32 21.36 6.38 29.00
N THR A 33 21.56 5.93 27.76
CA THR A 33 21.94 6.78 26.63
C THR A 33 20.92 7.88 26.38
N ILE A 34 19.63 7.54 26.40
CA ILE A 34 18.53 8.52 26.20
C ILE A 34 18.44 9.49 27.38
N ILE A 35 18.57 9.00 28.62
CA ILE A 35 18.49 9.83 29.84
C ILE A 35 19.60 10.87 29.87
N THR A 36 20.82 10.48 29.51
CA THR A 36 22.02 11.31 29.65
C THR A 36 22.43 12.03 28.36
N ASN A 37 21.75 11.75 27.25
CA ASN A 37 22.15 12.19 25.92
C ASN A 37 23.61 11.84 25.60
N ALA A 38 24.02 10.63 26.01
CA ALA A 38 25.38 10.14 25.85
C ALA A 38 25.61 9.57 24.43
N LYS A 39 26.84 9.13 24.17
CA LYS A 39 27.15 8.38 22.95
C LYS A 39 26.27 7.12 22.84
N PRO A 40 25.98 6.65 21.61
CA PRO A 40 25.28 5.39 21.37
C PRO A 40 25.97 4.21 22.06
N VAL A 41 25.14 3.24 22.47
CA VAL A 41 25.61 1.97 23.03
C VAL A 41 26.50 1.25 22.01
N GLU A 42 27.64 0.75 22.47
CA GLU A 42 28.55 -0.06 21.68
C GLU A 42 28.45 -1.53 22.12
N ILE A 43 28.27 -2.42 21.14
CA ILE A 43 28.25 -3.87 21.35
C ILE A 43 29.30 -4.48 20.44
N TYR A 44 30.34 -5.05 21.07
CA TYR A 44 31.46 -5.60 20.34
C TYR A 44 32.09 -6.80 21.07
N LYS A 45 32.91 -7.57 20.34
CA LYS A 45 33.68 -8.68 20.89
C LYS A 45 35.14 -8.30 20.92
N ASP A 46 35.80 -8.51 22.07
CA ASP A 46 37.21 -8.22 22.22
C ASP A 46 38.13 -9.36 21.68
N ASN A 47 39.42 -9.13 21.70
CA ASN A 47 40.43 -10.11 21.23
C ASN A 47 40.49 -11.37 22.12
N ASN A 48 39.88 -11.37 23.29
CA ASN A 48 39.81 -12.50 24.20
C ASN A 48 38.48 -13.25 24.11
N ASP A 49 37.74 -13.01 23.03
CA ASP A 49 36.43 -13.65 22.75
C ASP A 49 35.31 -13.30 23.76
N LYS A 50 35.46 -12.15 24.43
CA LYS A 50 34.44 -11.63 25.39
C LYS A 50 33.56 -10.59 24.72
N TRP A 51 32.25 -10.67 24.96
CA TRP A 51 31.31 -9.68 24.52
C TRP A 51 31.28 -8.50 25.46
N HIS A 52 31.20 -7.29 24.92
CA HIS A 52 31.05 -6.03 25.62
C HIS A 52 29.72 -5.38 25.22
N ILE A 53 28.97 -4.92 26.23
CA ILE A 53 27.80 -4.04 26.05
C ILE A 53 28.10 -2.79 26.87
N ARG A 54 28.42 -1.68 26.20
CA ARG A 54 28.94 -0.48 26.83
C ARG A 54 28.03 0.72 26.59
N ASP A 55 27.55 1.34 27.66
CA ASP A 55 26.98 2.67 27.65
C ASP A 55 28.00 3.72 28.08
N TYR A 56 27.68 4.99 27.83
CA TYR A 56 28.52 6.14 28.15
C TYR A 56 27.80 7.12 29.08
N GLY A 57 26.83 6.64 29.84
CA GLY A 57 26.04 7.41 30.77
C GLY A 57 26.69 7.63 32.15
N ARG A 58 25.85 7.67 33.18
CA ARG A 58 26.28 7.97 34.58
C ARG A 58 27.03 6.83 35.26
N GLY A 59 26.94 5.63 34.68
CA GLY A 59 27.48 4.41 35.28
C GLY A 59 26.60 3.76 36.36
N LEU A 60 26.71 2.43 36.45
CA LEU A 60 25.97 1.64 37.45
C LEU A 60 26.51 1.89 38.87
N LYS A 61 25.62 2.11 39.83
CA LYS A 61 25.93 2.27 41.25
C LYS A 61 25.28 1.15 42.05
N TYR A 62 25.79 0.86 43.24
CA TYR A 62 25.24 -0.18 44.14
C TYR A 62 23.74 0.04 44.44
N LEU A 63 23.27 1.29 44.50
CA LEU A 63 21.86 1.64 44.71
C LEU A 63 20.94 1.05 43.63
N HIS A 64 21.44 0.83 42.42
CA HIS A 64 20.65 0.23 41.34
C HIS A 64 20.33 -1.26 41.59
N PHE A 65 21.05 -1.91 42.53
CA PHE A 65 20.71 -3.25 42.98
C PHE A 65 19.66 -3.26 44.09
N THR A 66 19.42 -2.11 44.75
CA THR A 66 18.45 -1.99 45.86
C THR A 66 17.07 -1.57 45.39
N GLN A 67 16.96 -0.87 44.24
CA GLN A 67 15.71 -0.30 43.75
C GLN A 67 14.87 -1.36 43.04
N ASN A 68 13.55 -1.35 43.35
CA ASN A 68 12.58 -2.16 42.58
C ASN A 68 12.04 -1.39 41.38
N GLU A 69 11.82 -0.07 41.50
CA GLU A 69 11.37 0.79 40.42
C GLU A 69 12.12 2.12 40.44
N SER A 70 12.43 2.68 39.26
CA SER A 70 13.05 3.99 39.14
C SER A 70 11.97 5.04 38.84
N GLU A 71 11.75 5.99 39.78
CA GLU A 71 10.81 7.11 39.61
C GLU A 71 11.14 7.91 38.32
N GLU A 72 12.43 8.11 38.04
CA GLU A 72 12.91 8.78 36.85
C GLU A 72 12.43 8.06 35.56
N LYS A 73 12.58 6.74 35.52
CA LYS A 73 12.13 5.92 34.34
C LYS A 73 10.59 5.86 34.24
N LEU A 74 9.88 5.87 35.36
CA LEU A 74 8.41 5.84 35.41
C LEU A 74 7.79 7.13 34.86
N SER A 75 8.43 8.27 35.10
CA SER A 75 7.96 9.59 34.63
C SER A 75 8.15 9.81 33.13
N ARG A 76 9.08 9.12 32.49
CA ARG A 76 9.43 9.27 31.09
C ARG A 76 8.69 8.25 30.19
N LYS A 77 8.19 8.72 29.04
CA LYS A 77 7.43 7.90 28.08
C LYS A 77 8.32 7.29 26.99
N ASP A 78 9.49 7.85 26.79
CA ASP A 78 10.46 7.51 25.74
C ASP A 78 11.43 6.39 26.13
N LEU A 79 11.37 5.90 27.37
CA LEU A 79 12.25 4.85 27.85
C LEU A 79 11.66 3.45 27.69
N ILE A 80 12.55 2.48 27.52
CA ILE A 80 12.23 1.06 27.37
C ILE A 80 11.97 0.44 28.76
N GLY A 81 12.89 0.63 29.73
CA GLY A 81 12.86 0.00 31.06
C GLY A 81 11.96 0.70 32.05
N LYS A 82 11.11 -0.06 32.75
CA LYS A 82 10.21 0.47 33.78
C LYS A 82 10.24 -0.29 35.12
N PHE A 83 10.64 -1.55 35.10
CA PHE A 83 10.38 -2.48 36.22
C PHE A 83 11.55 -2.72 37.16
N GLY A 84 12.65 -2.03 37.11
CA GLY A 84 13.74 -2.04 38.11
C GLY A 84 14.38 -3.40 38.54
N VAL A 85 13.80 -4.51 38.12
CA VAL A 85 14.24 -5.87 38.47
C VAL A 85 14.97 -6.59 37.35
N GLY A 86 14.89 -6.13 36.12
CA GLY A 86 15.46 -6.80 34.94
C GLY A 86 16.97 -7.05 35.03
N LEU A 87 17.73 -6.15 35.66
CA LEU A 87 19.16 -6.33 35.90
C LEU A 87 19.45 -7.55 36.77
N LYS A 88 18.71 -7.70 37.89
CA LYS A 88 18.93 -8.84 38.81
C LYS A 88 18.58 -10.17 38.12
N ASP A 89 17.46 -10.19 37.41
CA ASP A 89 17.01 -11.35 36.66
C ASP A 89 18.00 -11.73 35.55
N ALA A 90 18.59 -10.75 34.87
CA ALA A 90 19.64 -10.98 33.87
C ALA A 90 20.88 -11.59 34.50
N LEU A 91 21.34 -11.07 35.64
CA LEU A 91 22.50 -11.59 36.36
C LEU A 91 22.27 -13.04 36.85
N ALA A 92 21.08 -13.33 37.37
CA ALA A 92 20.70 -14.69 37.76
C ALA A 92 20.66 -15.67 36.57
N THR A 93 20.12 -15.21 35.44
CA THR A 93 20.04 -15.99 34.20
C THR A 93 21.44 -16.28 33.67
N PHE A 94 22.32 -15.30 33.62
CA PHE A 94 23.71 -15.50 33.23
C PHE A 94 24.41 -16.53 34.12
N HIS A 95 24.26 -16.42 35.43
CA HIS A 95 24.85 -17.37 36.38
C HIS A 95 24.35 -18.79 36.13
N ARG A 96 23.03 -18.98 35.96
CA ARG A 96 22.42 -20.27 35.69
C ARG A 96 22.93 -20.93 34.38
N HIS A 97 23.26 -20.11 33.37
CA HIS A 97 23.77 -20.59 32.07
C HIS A 97 25.31 -20.55 31.98
N ASN A 98 26.03 -20.40 33.11
CA ASN A 98 27.48 -20.35 33.17
C ASN A 98 28.12 -19.23 32.33
N VAL A 99 27.39 -18.13 32.11
CA VAL A 99 27.95 -16.90 31.52
C VAL A 99 28.55 -16.07 32.64
N ILE A 100 29.87 -15.83 32.56
CA ILE A 100 30.59 -15.06 33.55
C ILE A 100 30.41 -13.57 33.26
N VAL A 101 29.90 -12.81 34.22
CA VAL A 101 29.66 -11.38 34.08
C VAL A 101 30.65 -10.59 34.90
N THR A 102 31.34 -9.65 34.24
CA THR A 102 32.12 -8.60 34.90
C THR A 102 31.57 -7.24 34.49
N ILE A 103 31.14 -6.42 35.42
CA ILE A 103 30.64 -5.07 35.18
C ILE A 103 31.71 -4.07 35.58
N LYS A 104 32.15 -3.21 34.69
CA LYS A 104 33.10 -2.13 34.98
C LYS A 104 32.36 -0.79 34.94
N THR A 105 32.56 0.03 35.95
CA THR A 105 32.12 1.43 36.01
C THR A 105 33.30 2.31 36.34
N LYS A 106 33.15 3.64 36.34
CA LYS A 106 34.22 4.56 36.66
C LYS A 106 34.91 4.27 38.00
N SER A 107 34.17 3.81 39.01
CA SER A 107 34.66 3.68 40.39
C SER A 107 34.50 2.28 40.97
N SER A 108 34.08 1.31 40.21
CA SER A 108 33.89 -0.05 40.71
C SER A 108 34.01 -1.14 39.63
N ILE A 109 34.42 -2.32 40.10
CA ILE A 109 34.34 -3.57 39.33
C ILE A 109 33.38 -4.47 40.11
N ILE A 110 32.35 -5.00 39.44
CA ILE A 110 31.30 -5.79 40.05
C ILE A 110 31.30 -7.18 39.37
N LYS A 111 31.23 -8.23 40.17
CA LYS A 111 31.12 -9.62 39.73
C LYS A 111 29.98 -10.32 40.46
N THR A 112 29.44 -11.36 39.89
CA THR A 112 28.46 -12.23 40.58
C THR A 112 29.17 -13.39 41.27
N VAL A 113 28.76 -13.70 42.49
CA VAL A 113 29.27 -14.82 43.30
C VAL A 113 28.14 -15.49 44.08
N MET A 114 28.20 -16.78 44.25
CA MET A 114 27.34 -17.50 45.20
C MET A 114 27.98 -17.45 46.60
N THR A 115 27.20 -17.06 47.58
CA THR A 115 27.65 -17.06 48.97
C THR A 115 26.46 -17.16 49.89
N SER A 116 26.73 -17.47 51.19
CA SER A 116 25.66 -17.65 52.18
C SER A 116 24.80 -16.39 52.32
N LYS A 117 23.50 -16.61 52.39
CA LYS A 117 22.52 -15.56 52.62
C LYS A 117 22.74 -14.90 53.96
N HIS A 118 22.62 -13.58 54.03
CA HIS A 118 22.86 -12.83 55.28
C HIS A 118 22.00 -13.38 56.43
N GLY A 119 22.66 -13.90 57.47
CA GLY A 119 21.99 -14.50 58.63
C GLY A 119 21.63 -15.98 58.50
N PHE A 120 21.94 -16.64 57.38
CA PHE A 120 21.67 -18.06 57.13
C PHE A 120 22.88 -18.74 56.49
N ASN A 121 23.56 -19.62 57.21
CA ASN A 121 24.80 -20.27 56.71
C ASN A 121 24.51 -21.46 55.80
N ASP A 122 23.30 -21.96 55.81
CA ASP A 122 22.83 -23.12 55.07
C ASP A 122 22.09 -22.76 53.76
N ILE A 123 21.87 -21.48 53.53
CA ILE A 123 21.22 -20.97 52.30
C ILE A 123 22.23 -20.16 51.50
N GLU A 124 22.47 -20.57 50.27
CA GLU A 124 23.28 -19.79 49.33
C GLU A 124 22.38 -18.99 48.37
N THR A 125 22.74 -17.73 48.15
CA THR A 125 22.10 -16.84 47.19
C THR A 125 23.12 -16.14 46.32
N LEU A 126 22.65 -15.64 45.16
CA LEU A 126 23.51 -14.87 44.26
C LEU A 126 23.74 -13.47 44.81
N HIS A 127 25.00 -13.11 44.92
CA HIS A 127 25.43 -11.80 45.37
C HIS A 127 26.18 -11.02 44.28
N ALA A 128 26.03 -9.72 44.26
CA ALA A 128 26.91 -8.79 43.57
C ALA A 128 28.10 -8.44 44.47
N GLU A 129 29.27 -8.90 44.10
CA GLU A 129 30.54 -8.54 44.76
C GLU A 129 31.07 -7.24 44.13
N ILE A 130 31.12 -6.17 44.91
CA ILE A 130 31.49 -4.82 44.46
C ILE A 130 32.87 -4.48 45.00
N MET A 131 33.84 -4.32 44.13
CA MET A 131 35.19 -3.84 44.42
C MET A 131 35.30 -2.37 44.03
N GLU A 132 35.42 -1.49 45.01
CA GLU A 132 35.70 -0.09 44.75
C GLU A 132 37.16 0.10 44.29
N VAL A 133 37.35 0.84 43.22
CA VAL A 133 38.64 1.21 42.65
C VAL A 133 38.70 2.72 42.45
N GLU A 134 39.89 3.31 42.52
CA GLU A 134 40.05 4.78 42.42
C GLU A 134 39.59 5.30 41.03
N ASN A 135 39.99 4.61 39.97
CA ASN A 135 39.60 4.91 38.60
C ASN A 135 39.78 3.66 37.69
N THR A 136 38.81 3.38 36.85
CA THR A 136 38.89 2.30 35.87
C THR A 136 39.09 2.80 34.43
N ASP A 137 39.22 4.11 34.21
CA ASP A 137 39.22 4.77 32.90
C ASP A 137 37.95 4.52 32.04
N ILE A 138 36.88 4.00 32.66
CA ILE A 138 35.58 3.75 32.05
C ILE A 138 34.64 4.93 32.29
N VAL A 139 34.04 5.46 31.24
CA VAL A 139 32.87 6.34 31.32
C VAL A 139 31.64 5.47 31.06
N GLY A 140 30.62 5.63 31.91
CA GLY A 140 29.39 4.81 31.80
C GLY A 140 29.54 3.43 32.46
N THR A 141 28.94 2.44 31.86
CA THR A 141 28.98 1.04 32.31
C THR A 141 29.41 0.14 31.14
N ASP A 142 30.30 -0.82 31.43
CA ASP A 142 30.72 -1.85 30.48
C ASP A 142 30.41 -3.24 31.07
N PHE A 143 29.42 -3.92 30.49
CA PHE A 143 29.09 -5.30 30.78
C PHE A 143 29.95 -6.22 29.93
N ILE A 144 30.83 -6.98 30.56
CA ILE A 144 31.74 -7.93 29.91
C ILE A 144 31.21 -9.33 30.16
N LEU A 145 30.87 -10.05 29.09
CA LEU A 145 30.27 -11.38 29.12
C LEU A 145 31.27 -12.40 28.54
N GLU A 146 31.67 -13.35 29.37
CA GLU A 146 32.51 -14.49 28.98
C GLU A 146 31.61 -15.75 28.86
N ASN A 147 31.96 -16.66 27.97
CA ASN A 147 31.17 -17.86 27.63
C ASN A 147 29.77 -17.52 27.06
N CYS A 148 29.63 -16.43 26.34
CA CYS A 148 28.41 -16.00 25.71
C CYS A 148 28.44 -16.33 24.20
N ALA A 149 27.48 -17.11 23.73
CA ALA A 149 27.40 -17.50 22.32
C ALA A 149 27.05 -16.31 21.40
N ASN A 150 27.58 -16.33 20.19
CA ASN A 150 27.31 -15.30 19.20
C ASN A 150 25.83 -15.28 18.79
N GLU A 151 25.18 -16.43 18.77
CA GLU A 151 23.75 -16.61 18.47
C GLU A 151 22.87 -15.91 19.51
N ASP A 152 23.21 -16.01 20.80
CA ASP A 152 22.47 -15.34 21.87
C ASP A 152 22.59 -13.82 21.75
N MET A 153 23.77 -13.29 21.44
CA MET A 153 23.97 -11.87 21.20
C MET A 153 23.17 -11.38 20.01
N LYS A 154 23.21 -12.08 18.85
CA LYS A 154 22.44 -11.74 17.67
C LYS A 154 20.94 -11.79 17.94
N LYS A 155 20.47 -12.84 18.64
CA LYS A 155 19.06 -12.97 19.03
C LYS A 155 18.62 -11.82 19.94
N ALA A 156 19.44 -11.42 20.89
CA ALA A 156 19.15 -10.28 21.76
C ALA A 156 19.08 -8.97 20.97
N GLN A 157 20.05 -8.70 20.10
CA GLN A 157 20.07 -7.52 19.23
C GLN A 157 18.86 -7.46 18.30
N SER A 158 18.40 -8.58 17.77
CA SER A 158 17.22 -8.63 16.91
C SER A 158 15.90 -8.19 17.57
N ASN A 159 15.91 -8.02 18.89
CA ASN A 159 14.77 -7.44 19.61
C ASN A 159 14.73 -5.90 19.57
N PHE A 160 15.74 -5.25 18.98
CA PHE A 160 15.79 -3.80 18.89
C PHE A 160 15.86 -3.37 17.43
N ILE A 161 14.94 -2.50 17.03
CA ILE A 161 14.86 -2.01 15.63
C ILE A 161 16.18 -1.38 15.18
N LYS A 162 16.88 -0.70 16.10
CA LYS A 162 18.17 -0.03 15.87
C LYS A 162 19.27 -0.98 15.35
N TYR A 163 19.24 -2.26 15.73
CA TYR A 163 20.21 -3.26 15.31
C TYR A 163 19.72 -4.13 14.15
N THR A 164 18.58 -3.80 13.58
CA THR A 164 18.07 -4.45 12.35
C THR A 164 18.50 -3.65 11.12
N SER A 165 18.45 -4.29 9.95
CA SER A 165 18.68 -3.62 8.65
C SER A 165 17.40 -3.06 8.04
N SER A 166 16.34 -2.88 8.85
CA SER A 166 15.05 -2.41 8.37
C SER A 166 15.13 -0.93 7.97
N GLU A 167 14.67 -0.60 6.78
CA GLU A 167 14.65 0.75 6.24
C GLU A 167 13.48 1.54 6.84
N LEU A 168 13.77 2.74 7.34
CA LEU A 168 12.77 3.67 7.85
C LEU A 168 12.06 4.35 6.67
N LEU A 169 10.74 4.15 6.53
CA LEU A 169 9.93 4.78 5.49
C LEU A 169 9.33 6.10 5.94
N GLN A 170 8.80 6.15 7.17
CA GLN A 170 8.14 7.37 7.66
C GLN A 170 8.15 7.47 9.18
N ILE A 171 8.27 8.70 9.68
CA ILE A 171 8.06 9.09 11.07
C ILE A 171 6.73 9.85 11.16
N THR A 172 5.91 9.48 12.13
CA THR A 172 4.66 10.17 12.49
C THR A 172 4.68 10.57 13.97
N ARG A 173 3.72 11.37 14.40
CA ARG A 173 3.57 11.73 15.83
C ARG A 173 3.24 10.54 16.76
N TYR A 174 2.87 9.40 16.20
CA TYR A 174 2.49 8.20 16.96
C TYR A 174 3.55 7.11 16.93
N GLY A 175 4.43 7.16 15.94
CA GLY A 175 5.48 6.17 15.73
C GLY A 175 6.01 6.18 14.32
N GLU A 176 6.70 5.11 13.97
CA GLU A 176 7.50 4.97 12.76
C GLU A 176 7.07 3.73 11.98
N ILE A 177 7.21 3.79 10.66
CA ILE A 177 6.96 2.70 9.72
C ILE A 177 8.28 2.28 9.10
N TYR A 178 8.57 0.98 9.13
CA TYR A 178 9.75 0.40 8.54
C TYR A 178 9.40 -0.65 7.50
N LYS A 179 10.19 -0.71 6.44
CA LYS A 179 10.08 -1.69 5.37
C LYS A 179 10.48 -3.08 5.86
N LYS A 180 9.75 -4.11 5.45
CA LYS A 180 10.15 -5.50 5.61
C LYS A 180 11.20 -5.87 4.57
N ALA A 181 12.19 -6.66 4.94
CA ALA A 181 13.23 -7.11 4.01
C ALA A 181 12.63 -8.01 2.90
N ARG A 182 11.64 -8.84 3.24
CA ARG A 182 10.87 -9.66 2.30
C ARG A 182 9.38 -9.58 2.65
N TYR A 183 8.53 -9.65 1.65
CA TYR A 183 7.08 -9.61 1.82
C TYR A 183 6.56 -10.68 2.81
N ASN A 184 7.09 -11.89 2.74
CA ASN A 184 6.67 -13.02 3.57
C ASN A 184 7.34 -13.06 4.95
N ASP A 185 8.20 -12.07 5.29
CA ASP A 185 8.78 -12.00 6.62
C ASP A 185 7.70 -11.64 7.65
N ILE A 186 7.87 -12.13 8.87
CA ILE A 186 7.00 -11.75 9.98
C ILE A 186 7.21 -10.28 10.30
N SER A 187 6.12 -9.53 10.44
CA SER A 187 6.17 -8.15 10.89
C SER A 187 6.45 -8.08 12.38
N ASN A 188 7.31 -7.14 12.79
CA ASN A 188 7.61 -6.91 14.19
C ASN A 188 6.95 -5.60 14.65
N ILE A 189 6.37 -5.65 15.85
CA ILE A 189 5.84 -4.47 16.54
C ILE A 189 6.80 -4.09 17.65
N TYR A 190 7.27 -2.85 17.61
CA TYR A 190 8.20 -2.30 18.59
C TYR A 190 7.52 -1.20 19.41
N VAL A 191 7.97 -1.03 20.62
CA VAL A 191 7.66 0.12 21.49
C VAL A 191 8.99 0.73 21.94
N ASN A 192 9.18 2.01 21.65
CA ASN A 192 10.43 2.73 21.90
C ASN A 192 11.66 1.95 21.41
N GLY A 193 11.54 1.34 20.23
CA GLY A 193 12.61 0.58 19.59
C GLY A 193 12.77 -0.87 20.04
N MET A 194 12.06 -1.34 21.08
CA MET A 194 12.12 -2.72 21.56
C MET A 194 10.90 -3.54 21.10
N LYS A 195 11.14 -4.73 20.54
CA LYS A 195 10.11 -5.64 20.05
C LYS A 195 9.22 -6.17 21.16
N ILE A 196 7.90 -6.04 20.96
CA ILE A 196 6.88 -6.49 21.93
C ILE A 196 5.95 -7.58 21.36
N ALA A 197 5.82 -7.65 20.05
CA ALA A 197 4.95 -8.60 19.37
C ALA A 197 5.39 -8.86 17.93
N GLN A 198 4.80 -9.89 17.34
CA GLN A 198 4.98 -10.26 15.94
C GLN A 198 3.63 -10.48 15.28
N GLU A 199 3.51 -10.08 14.00
CA GLU A 199 2.31 -10.23 13.19
C GLU A 199 2.65 -10.89 11.85
N GLU A 200 1.99 -11.97 11.54
CA GLU A 200 2.25 -12.73 10.32
C GLU A 200 1.74 -12.02 9.07
N ASN A 201 0.60 -11.34 9.21
CA ASN A 201 -0.12 -10.76 8.07
C ASN A 201 -0.09 -9.22 8.01
N PHE A 202 0.85 -8.55 8.69
CA PHE A 202 1.14 -7.13 8.49
C PHE A 202 2.19 -6.95 7.40
N VAL A 203 2.15 -5.81 6.69
CA VAL A 203 3.09 -5.53 5.58
C VAL A 203 4.29 -4.68 5.97
N PHE A 204 4.24 -4.02 7.12
CA PHE A 204 5.32 -3.19 7.63
C PHE A 204 5.73 -3.62 9.04
N HIS A 205 6.95 -3.23 9.47
CA HIS A 205 7.27 -3.18 10.88
C HIS A 205 6.84 -1.81 11.43
N TYR A 206 6.40 -1.79 12.69
CA TYR A 206 5.94 -0.56 13.36
C TYR A 206 6.71 -0.34 14.66
N ASN A 207 7.21 0.89 14.87
CA ASN A 207 7.77 1.30 16.15
C ASN A 207 6.88 2.38 16.78
N ILE A 208 6.19 2.03 17.84
CA ILE A 208 5.27 2.92 18.56
C ILE A 208 6.08 3.76 19.53
N THR A 209 6.17 5.06 19.30
CA THR A 209 6.88 6.01 20.17
C THR A 209 5.92 6.79 21.09
N ASN A 210 4.64 6.82 20.75
CA ASN A 210 3.59 7.44 21.56
C ASN A 210 2.72 6.39 22.24
N ILE A 211 3.13 5.98 23.46
CA ILE A 211 2.49 4.91 24.24
C ILE A 211 1.16 5.39 24.83
N ASN A 212 0.07 4.63 24.60
CA ASN A 212 -1.23 4.84 25.24
C ASN A 212 -1.41 3.99 26.51
N ALA A 213 -2.54 4.19 27.19
CA ALA A 213 -2.87 3.46 28.42
C ALA A 213 -3.00 1.94 28.19
N SER A 214 -3.54 1.53 27.05
CA SER A 214 -3.71 0.10 26.68
C SER A 214 -2.36 -0.60 26.56
N ILE A 215 -1.42 0.00 25.83
CA ILE A 215 -0.05 -0.54 25.69
C ILE A 215 0.64 -0.53 27.06
N LYS A 216 0.53 0.59 27.82
CA LYS A 216 1.16 0.68 29.15
C LYS A 216 0.67 -0.41 30.10
N LYS A 217 -0.62 -0.74 30.05
CA LYS A 217 -1.24 -1.80 30.86
C LYS A 217 -0.84 -3.21 30.38
N ALA A 218 -0.69 -3.40 29.07
CA ALA A 218 -0.38 -4.70 28.48
C ALA A 218 1.11 -5.07 28.53
N LEU A 219 2.00 -4.06 28.68
CA LEU A 219 3.43 -4.29 28.85
C LEU A 219 3.65 -4.97 30.22
N ASN A 220 3.94 -6.25 30.19
CA ASN A 220 4.32 -7.06 31.33
C ASN A 220 5.82 -6.95 31.64
N ARG A 221 6.28 -7.66 32.66
CA ARG A 221 7.70 -7.72 33.06
C ARG A 221 8.60 -8.23 31.94
N GLU A 222 8.14 -9.22 31.19
CA GLU A 222 8.91 -9.84 30.09
C GLU A 222 8.88 -9.04 28.80
N ARG A 223 7.91 -8.11 28.64
CA ARG A 223 7.71 -7.25 27.47
C ARG A 223 7.62 -8.01 26.15
N THR A 224 7.15 -9.23 26.21
CA THR A 224 6.95 -10.11 25.06
C THR A 224 5.50 -10.54 24.97
N ASN A 225 5.08 -10.92 23.77
CA ASN A 225 3.73 -11.43 23.51
C ASN A 225 2.60 -10.51 23.97
N VAL A 226 2.80 -9.21 23.76
CA VAL A 226 1.73 -8.22 24.01
C VAL A 226 0.58 -8.47 23.06
N GLY A 227 -0.62 -8.62 23.60
CA GLY A 227 -1.81 -8.94 22.82
C GLY A 227 -2.13 -7.84 21.79
N ARG A 228 -2.53 -8.25 20.58
CA ARG A 228 -2.79 -7.38 19.43
C ARG A 228 -3.72 -6.21 19.72
N SER A 229 -4.77 -6.42 20.54
CA SER A 229 -5.71 -5.35 20.92
C SER A 229 -5.07 -4.17 21.63
N ALA A 230 -3.92 -4.36 22.26
CA ALA A 230 -3.24 -3.29 23.00
C ALA A 230 -2.61 -2.24 22.05
N TYR A 231 -2.10 -2.63 20.89
CA TYR A 231 -1.37 -1.75 19.97
C TYR A 231 -2.10 -1.44 18.66
N THR A 232 -3.18 -2.16 18.31
CA THR A 232 -3.93 -1.97 17.06
C THR A 232 -4.27 -0.49 16.82
N ASP A 233 -4.83 0.20 17.81
CA ASP A 233 -5.19 1.60 17.65
C ASP A 233 -3.98 2.50 17.34
N ARG A 234 -2.81 2.19 17.89
CA ARG A 234 -1.59 2.96 17.61
C ARG A 234 -1.06 2.68 16.20
N VAL A 235 -1.09 1.45 15.75
CA VAL A 235 -0.73 1.10 14.37
C VAL A 235 -1.67 1.80 13.38
N LYS A 236 -2.98 1.78 13.63
CA LYS A 236 -3.95 2.56 12.84
C LYS A 236 -3.60 4.05 12.83
N GLN A 237 -3.32 4.65 13.99
CA GLN A 237 -2.96 6.06 14.08
C GLN A 237 -1.67 6.40 13.32
N ILE A 238 -0.69 5.50 13.29
CA ILE A 238 0.53 5.65 12.51
C ILE A 238 0.17 5.69 11.03
N LEU A 239 -0.62 4.72 10.53
CA LEU A 239 -1.04 4.64 9.13
C LEU A 239 -1.94 5.82 8.71
N LEU A 240 -2.88 6.24 9.56
CA LEU A 240 -3.75 7.41 9.31
C LEU A 240 -3.00 8.75 9.29
N ASN A 241 -1.75 8.78 9.73
CA ASN A 241 -0.87 9.95 9.62
C ASN A 241 0.27 9.72 8.60
N SER A 242 0.15 8.68 7.78
CA SER A 242 1.12 8.39 6.74
C SER A 242 0.74 9.06 5.41
N SER A 243 1.77 9.59 4.73
CA SER A 243 1.69 10.17 3.39
C SER A 243 2.90 9.77 2.52
N ASN A 244 3.73 8.86 3.01
CA ASN A 244 4.89 8.39 2.27
C ASN A 244 4.45 7.58 1.04
N GLU A 245 5.01 7.89 -0.12
CA GLU A 245 4.62 7.30 -1.41
C GLU A 245 4.81 5.78 -1.45
N GLU A 246 5.91 5.26 -0.88
CA GLU A 246 6.14 3.81 -0.85
C GLU A 246 5.13 3.09 0.04
N VAL A 247 4.78 3.69 1.20
CA VAL A 247 3.72 3.16 2.07
C VAL A 247 2.39 3.14 1.33
N LEU A 248 2.04 4.21 0.62
CA LEU A 248 0.81 4.31 -0.16
C LEU A 248 0.76 3.26 -1.27
N ASN A 249 1.84 3.09 -2.02
CA ASN A 249 1.90 2.12 -3.12
C ASN A 249 1.72 0.68 -2.62
N VAL A 250 2.42 0.29 -1.55
CA VAL A 250 2.28 -1.04 -0.93
C VAL A 250 0.85 -1.26 -0.43
N MET A 251 0.25 -0.26 0.23
CA MET A 251 -1.13 -0.38 0.74
C MET A 251 -2.16 -0.47 -0.40
N MET A 252 -1.95 0.22 -1.53
CA MET A 252 -2.81 0.10 -2.70
C MET A 252 -2.72 -1.27 -3.35
N GLU A 253 -1.52 -1.84 -3.47
CA GLU A 253 -1.35 -3.23 -3.92
C GLU A 253 -2.07 -4.23 -3.02
N GLN A 254 -2.08 -3.99 -1.70
CA GLN A 254 -2.83 -4.82 -0.76
C GLN A 254 -4.34 -4.67 -0.93
N LEU A 255 -4.82 -3.45 -1.22
CA LEU A 255 -6.23 -3.19 -1.46
C LEU A 255 -6.73 -3.93 -2.71
N GLU A 256 -5.94 -3.96 -3.78
CA GLU A 256 -6.22 -4.74 -4.99
C GLU A 256 -6.30 -6.26 -4.70
N LYS A 257 -5.53 -6.76 -3.74
CA LYS A 257 -5.50 -8.19 -3.37
C LYS A 257 -6.66 -8.63 -2.47
N VAL A 258 -7.43 -7.70 -1.92
CA VAL A 258 -8.58 -8.03 -1.02
C VAL A 258 -9.55 -9.01 -1.68
N SER A 259 -9.84 -8.84 -2.98
CA SER A 259 -10.75 -9.73 -3.72
C SER A 259 -10.26 -11.17 -3.87
N TYR A 260 -8.95 -11.37 -3.76
CA TYR A 260 -8.34 -12.70 -3.88
C TYR A 260 -8.13 -13.39 -2.52
N GLY A 261 -8.58 -12.75 -1.42
CA GLY A 261 -8.47 -13.29 -0.06
C GLY A 261 -7.06 -13.26 0.53
N ASN A 262 -6.10 -12.58 -0.11
CA ASN A 262 -4.68 -12.56 0.25
C ASN A 262 -4.18 -11.16 0.66
N SER A 263 -5.06 -10.33 1.22
CA SER A 263 -4.69 -8.98 1.67
C SER A 263 -4.13 -8.98 3.08
N CYS A 264 -3.36 -7.94 3.42
CA CYS A 264 -2.88 -7.73 4.77
C CYS A 264 -4.00 -7.28 5.73
N ASP A 265 -3.76 -7.43 7.01
CA ASP A 265 -4.75 -7.08 8.03
C ASP A 265 -4.94 -5.56 8.17
N GLU A 266 -3.91 -4.78 7.88
CA GLU A 266 -3.99 -3.30 7.95
C GLU A 266 -5.03 -2.73 6.98
N ILE A 267 -5.18 -3.34 5.80
CA ILE A 267 -6.14 -2.88 4.79
C ILE A 267 -7.58 -3.29 5.12
N ALA A 268 -7.77 -4.28 5.97
CA ALA A 268 -9.08 -4.66 6.49
C ALA A 268 -9.68 -3.57 7.40
N TRP A 269 -8.86 -2.65 7.90
CA TRP A 269 -9.33 -1.49 8.64
C TRP A 269 -9.85 -0.42 7.68
N LEU A 270 -11.17 -0.28 7.63
CA LEU A 270 -11.86 0.58 6.68
C LEU A 270 -11.40 2.05 6.70
N ASP A 271 -11.10 2.58 7.87
CA ASP A 271 -10.57 3.94 8.07
C ASP A 271 -9.19 4.10 7.44
N VAL A 272 -8.31 3.09 7.61
CA VAL A 272 -6.98 3.06 6.98
C VAL A 272 -7.10 2.94 5.46
N ALA A 273 -7.89 2.00 4.95
CA ALA A 273 -8.10 1.81 3.52
C ALA A 273 -8.63 3.09 2.85
N THR A 274 -9.63 3.74 3.48
CA THR A 274 -10.19 5.01 3.00
C THR A 274 -9.15 6.14 3.00
N HIS A 275 -8.35 6.25 4.07
CA HIS A 275 -7.29 7.25 4.16
C HIS A 275 -6.25 7.05 3.04
N MET A 276 -5.77 5.83 2.85
CA MET A 276 -4.78 5.53 1.82
C MET A 276 -5.31 5.86 0.41
N ALA A 277 -6.56 5.48 0.12
CA ALA A 277 -7.18 5.82 -1.15
C ALA A 277 -7.29 7.35 -1.36
N LYS A 278 -7.64 8.12 -0.32
CA LYS A 278 -7.67 9.58 -0.39
C LYS A 278 -6.28 10.18 -0.65
N GLN A 279 -5.23 9.64 -0.05
CA GLN A 279 -3.87 10.12 -0.29
C GLN A 279 -3.43 9.87 -1.75
N VAL A 280 -3.76 8.69 -2.30
CA VAL A 280 -3.48 8.36 -3.71
C VAL A 280 -4.33 9.21 -4.66
N ASN A 281 -5.59 9.50 -4.32
CA ASN A 281 -6.48 10.36 -5.12
C ASN A 281 -5.92 11.76 -5.33
N LYS A 282 -5.17 12.31 -4.38
CA LYS A 282 -4.53 13.64 -4.49
C LYS A 282 -3.62 13.77 -5.71
N GLN A 283 -3.06 12.67 -6.20
CA GLN A 283 -2.22 12.67 -7.41
C GLN A 283 -3.05 12.87 -8.69
N GLY A 284 -4.39 12.72 -8.62
CA GLY A 284 -5.31 12.96 -9.73
C GLY A 284 -5.25 11.94 -10.88
N ASN A 285 -4.42 10.92 -10.74
CA ASN A 285 -4.10 9.95 -11.79
C ASN A 285 -4.72 8.56 -11.57
N VAL A 286 -5.75 8.45 -10.75
CA VAL A 286 -6.40 7.17 -10.43
C VAL A 286 -7.91 7.20 -10.67
N VAL A 287 -8.46 6.03 -11.02
CA VAL A 287 -9.89 5.74 -11.06
C VAL A 287 -10.14 4.49 -10.25
N PHE A 288 -10.93 4.60 -9.18
CA PHE A 288 -11.32 3.48 -8.34
C PHE A 288 -12.54 2.79 -8.91
N LEU A 289 -12.45 1.48 -9.12
CA LEU A 289 -13.55 0.65 -9.60
C LEU A 289 -13.94 -0.39 -8.54
N PRO A 290 -15.23 -0.66 -8.34
CA PRO A 290 -15.66 -1.80 -7.54
C PRO A 290 -15.17 -3.10 -8.16
N GLN A 291 -14.73 -4.03 -7.32
CA GLN A 291 -14.38 -5.38 -7.76
C GLN A 291 -15.63 -6.10 -8.29
N GLY A 292 -15.48 -6.79 -9.41
CA GLY A 292 -16.58 -7.48 -10.08
C GLY A 292 -17.37 -6.62 -11.07
N ASN A 293 -17.18 -5.30 -11.11
CA ASN A 293 -17.75 -4.47 -12.16
C ASN A 293 -16.98 -4.64 -13.47
N TYR A 294 -17.70 -5.06 -14.49
CA TYR A 294 -17.17 -5.12 -15.85
C TYR A 294 -17.13 -3.71 -16.44
N VAL A 295 -15.98 -3.29 -16.87
CA VAL A 295 -15.80 -2.06 -17.63
C VAL A 295 -15.40 -2.46 -19.06
N SER A 296 -16.08 -1.92 -20.07
CA SER A 296 -15.76 -2.22 -21.47
C SER A 296 -14.29 -1.87 -21.77
N GLU A 297 -13.71 -2.58 -22.73
CA GLU A 297 -12.32 -2.35 -23.15
C GLU A 297 -12.11 -0.90 -23.60
N ASP A 298 -13.09 -0.30 -24.24
CA ASP A 298 -13.05 1.08 -24.69
C ASP A 298 -13.02 2.10 -23.55
N VAL A 299 -13.81 1.90 -22.49
CA VAL A 299 -13.76 2.77 -21.31
C VAL A 299 -12.43 2.62 -20.61
N ARG A 300 -11.90 1.38 -20.50
CA ARG A 300 -10.57 1.13 -19.96
C ARG A 300 -9.49 1.89 -20.72
N ASN A 301 -9.47 1.72 -22.06
CA ASN A 301 -8.53 2.39 -22.96
C ASN A 301 -8.64 3.93 -22.85
N THR A 302 -9.85 4.45 -22.61
CA THR A 302 -10.05 5.88 -22.41
C THR A 302 -9.44 6.36 -21.10
N ILE A 303 -9.66 5.65 -20.00
CA ILE A 303 -9.08 5.97 -18.69
C ILE A 303 -7.54 5.96 -18.77
N GLU A 304 -6.97 4.94 -19.42
CA GLU A 304 -5.53 4.80 -19.60
C GLU A 304 -4.94 5.87 -20.53
N SER A 305 -5.65 6.23 -21.61
CA SER A 305 -5.21 7.30 -22.55
C SER A 305 -5.19 8.69 -21.92
N GLU A 306 -6.04 8.91 -20.89
CA GLU A 306 -6.02 10.12 -20.05
C GLU A 306 -4.93 10.07 -18.95
N GLY A 307 -4.04 9.06 -19.00
CA GLY A 307 -2.93 8.90 -18.06
C GLY A 307 -3.35 8.45 -16.66
N LYS A 308 -4.55 7.89 -16.51
CA LYS A 308 -5.07 7.43 -15.23
C LYS A 308 -4.89 5.92 -15.08
N LYS A 309 -4.58 5.50 -13.84
CA LYS A 309 -4.49 4.09 -13.44
C LYS A 309 -5.83 3.64 -12.85
N ILE A 310 -6.31 2.46 -13.25
CA ILE A 310 -7.47 1.81 -12.64
C ILE A 310 -7.02 1.04 -11.40
N ILE A 311 -7.70 1.25 -10.27
CA ILE A 311 -7.49 0.52 -9.03
C ILE A 311 -8.81 -0.14 -8.63
N TYR A 312 -8.80 -1.48 -8.58
CA TYR A 312 -9.97 -2.24 -8.15
C TYR A 312 -10.02 -2.32 -6.62
N ILE A 313 -11.16 -1.95 -6.05
CA ILE A 313 -11.39 -1.91 -4.60
C ILE A 313 -12.65 -2.68 -4.22
N PRO A 314 -12.76 -3.18 -2.97
CA PRO A 314 -13.97 -3.82 -2.49
C PRO A 314 -15.18 -2.91 -2.59
N GLU A 315 -16.35 -3.48 -2.92
CA GLU A 315 -17.63 -2.76 -3.11
C GLU A 315 -18.02 -1.91 -1.89
N ASN A 316 -17.81 -2.43 -0.68
CA ASN A 316 -18.11 -1.71 0.57
C ASN A 316 -17.21 -0.49 0.82
N ILE A 317 -16.09 -0.37 0.09
CA ILE A 317 -15.22 0.81 0.09
C ILE A 317 -15.62 1.72 -1.07
N ALA A 318 -15.79 1.15 -2.27
CA ALA A 318 -16.16 1.88 -3.48
C ALA A 318 -17.45 2.69 -3.31
N SER A 319 -18.48 2.11 -2.73
CA SER A 319 -19.77 2.76 -2.48
C SER A 319 -19.67 4.01 -1.59
N LYS A 320 -18.62 4.13 -0.78
CA LYS A 320 -18.37 5.30 0.05
C LYS A 320 -17.67 6.44 -0.69
N PHE A 321 -17.06 6.15 -1.84
CA PHE A 321 -16.29 7.15 -2.60
C PHE A 321 -17.20 8.02 -3.48
N GLU A 322 -18.42 7.55 -3.79
CA GLU A 322 -19.39 8.34 -4.56
C GLU A 322 -19.75 9.63 -3.82
N GLY A 323 -19.46 10.78 -4.45
CA GLY A 323 -19.65 12.11 -3.86
C GLY A 323 -18.71 12.46 -2.70
N MET A 324 -17.78 11.58 -2.32
CA MET A 324 -16.77 11.87 -1.31
C MET A 324 -15.66 12.75 -1.90
N LYS A 325 -15.10 13.61 -1.07
CA LYS A 325 -13.93 14.43 -1.41
C LYS A 325 -12.71 14.00 -0.61
N ASP A 326 -11.55 14.16 -1.22
CA ASP A 326 -10.27 14.02 -0.53
C ASP A 326 -10.00 15.23 0.39
N ASP A 327 -8.88 15.21 1.11
CA ASP A 327 -8.51 16.26 2.06
C ASP A 327 -8.18 17.61 1.40
N HIS A 328 -8.07 17.67 0.06
CA HIS A 328 -7.87 18.88 -0.74
C HIS A 328 -9.16 19.39 -1.37
N GLY A 329 -10.27 18.67 -1.16
CA GLY A 329 -11.59 19.02 -1.70
C GLY A 329 -11.86 18.48 -3.10
N ASN A 330 -10.94 17.69 -3.69
CA ASN A 330 -11.16 17.03 -4.98
C ASN A 330 -12.12 15.86 -4.80
N GLU A 331 -13.01 15.64 -5.76
CA GLU A 331 -13.84 14.44 -5.78
C GLU A 331 -12.97 13.18 -5.88
N MET A 332 -13.39 12.10 -5.22
CA MET A 332 -12.73 10.81 -5.40
C MET A 332 -12.88 10.35 -6.85
N GLY A 333 -11.79 9.86 -7.42
CA GLY A 333 -11.74 9.37 -8.81
C GLY A 333 -12.54 8.08 -8.97
N THR A 334 -13.86 8.16 -8.95
CA THR A 334 -14.77 7.05 -9.27
C THR A 334 -15.03 6.99 -10.77
N LEU A 335 -15.62 5.90 -11.27
CA LEU A 335 -16.00 5.81 -12.68
C LEU A 335 -16.97 6.92 -13.06
N SER A 336 -17.97 7.21 -12.20
CA SER A 336 -18.95 8.25 -12.44
C SER A 336 -18.32 9.64 -12.48
N SER A 337 -17.41 9.97 -11.55
CA SER A 337 -16.72 11.27 -11.55
C SER A 337 -15.78 11.41 -12.75
N PHE A 338 -15.12 10.33 -13.18
CA PHE A 338 -14.30 10.32 -14.39
C PHE A 338 -15.15 10.56 -15.64
N MET A 339 -16.24 9.81 -15.81
CA MET A 339 -17.12 9.94 -16.98
C MET A 339 -17.72 11.34 -17.08
N LYS A 340 -18.19 11.89 -15.96
CA LYS A 340 -18.70 13.28 -15.91
C LYS A 340 -17.62 14.29 -16.36
N SER A 341 -16.42 14.19 -15.81
CA SER A 341 -15.31 15.08 -16.21
C SER A 341 -14.90 14.88 -17.66
N TYR A 342 -14.93 13.64 -18.15
CA TYR A 342 -14.64 13.31 -19.55
C TYR A 342 -15.69 13.92 -20.49
N GLU A 343 -16.99 13.81 -20.16
CA GLU A 343 -18.07 14.41 -20.94
C GLU A 343 -17.97 15.94 -20.98
N GLU A 344 -17.73 16.58 -19.84
CA GLU A 344 -17.57 18.05 -19.74
C GLU A 344 -16.38 18.60 -20.54
N ASN A 345 -15.33 17.81 -20.69
CA ASN A 345 -14.10 18.21 -21.40
C ASN A 345 -13.92 17.52 -22.75
N PHE A 346 -14.88 16.70 -23.17
CA PHE A 346 -14.76 15.90 -24.37
C PHE A 346 -14.57 16.76 -25.63
N LYS A 347 -13.64 16.33 -26.47
CA LYS A 347 -13.42 16.88 -27.80
C LYS A 347 -13.22 15.73 -28.78
N PHE A 348 -13.85 15.87 -29.95
CA PHE A 348 -13.61 14.95 -31.04
C PHE A 348 -12.16 15.06 -31.54
N ASP A 349 -11.48 13.92 -31.65
CA ASP A 349 -10.18 13.81 -32.33
C ASP A 349 -10.44 13.52 -33.81
N PHE A 350 -10.68 14.59 -34.57
CA PHE A 350 -11.03 14.47 -35.99
C PHE A 350 -9.85 14.00 -36.84
N VAL A 351 -10.12 13.03 -37.71
CA VAL A 351 -9.18 12.49 -38.68
C VAL A 351 -9.46 13.11 -40.05
N ASN A 352 -8.46 13.77 -40.65
CA ASN A 352 -8.62 14.28 -42.01
C ASN A 352 -8.61 13.15 -43.02
N TYR A 353 -9.29 13.31 -44.15
CA TYR A 353 -9.36 12.33 -45.21
C TYR A 353 -7.97 11.82 -45.67
N LYS A 354 -6.98 12.74 -45.78
CA LYS A 354 -5.59 12.40 -46.17
C LYS A 354 -4.84 11.54 -45.16
N ASP A 355 -5.29 11.53 -43.91
CA ASP A 355 -4.68 10.79 -42.82
C ASP A 355 -5.34 9.40 -42.64
N LEU A 356 -6.36 9.09 -43.44
CA LEU A 356 -6.97 7.77 -43.57
C LEU A 356 -6.08 6.86 -44.41
N THR A 357 -6.06 5.57 -44.11
CA THR A 357 -5.43 4.57 -45.00
C THR A 357 -6.18 4.48 -46.34
N LYS A 358 -5.55 3.89 -47.35
CA LYS A 358 -6.21 3.71 -48.68
C LYS A 358 -7.46 2.86 -48.61
N GLU A 359 -7.49 1.89 -47.70
CA GLU A 359 -8.63 1.05 -47.42
C GLU A 359 -9.76 1.83 -46.78
N GLU A 360 -9.43 2.62 -45.75
CA GLU A 360 -10.41 3.50 -45.08
C GLU A 360 -10.96 4.57 -46.03
N GLN A 361 -10.14 5.14 -46.92
CA GLN A 361 -10.58 6.11 -47.92
C GLN A 361 -11.62 5.50 -48.88
N LYS A 362 -11.40 4.27 -49.33
CA LYS A 362 -12.37 3.57 -50.21
C LYS A 362 -13.72 3.38 -49.53
N VAL A 363 -13.70 3.08 -48.20
CA VAL A 363 -14.95 2.93 -47.46
C VAL A 363 -15.61 4.28 -47.22
N TYR A 364 -14.84 5.32 -46.86
CA TYR A 364 -15.34 6.68 -46.69
C TYR A 364 -15.99 7.24 -47.96
N ASP A 365 -15.40 6.96 -49.13
CA ASP A 365 -15.89 7.43 -50.44
C ASP A 365 -17.30 6.89 -50.78
N LEU A 366 -17.73 5.82 -50.12
CA LEU A 366 -19.11 5.31 -50.24
C LEU A 366 -20.17 6.31 -49.72
N CYS A 367 -19.75 7.29 -48.90
CA CYS A 367 -20.64 8.36 -48.39
C CYS A 367 -21.40 9.04 -49.51
N GLU A 368 -20.72 9.36 -50.65
CA GLU A 368 -21.37 10.07 -51.76
C GLU A 368 -22.44 9.25 -52.47
N ASN A 369 -22.16 7.96 -52.59
CA ASN A 369 -23.12 7.05 -53.23
C ASN A 369 -24.37 6.88 -52.34
N LEU A 370 -24.17 6.64 -51.05
CA LEU A 370 -25.25 6.50 -50.10
C LEU A 370 -26.05 7.82 -49.95
N ALA A 371 -25.37 8.96 -49.92
CA ALA A 371 -25.99 10.27 -49.78
C ALA A 371 -26.96 10.57 -50.95
N LYS A 372 -26.61 10.21 -52.18
CA LYS A 372 -27.51 10.33 -53.31
C LYS A 372 -28.77 9.49 -53.11
N GLU A 373 -28.62 8.28 -52.60
CA GLU A 373 -29.74 7.39 -52.31
C GLU A 373 -30.61 7.87 -51.14
N LEU A 374 -30.00 8.52 -50.18
CA LEU A 374 -30.71 9.09 -49.02
C LEU A 374 -31.21 10.52 -49.25
N GLU A 375 -30.97 11.14 -50.40
CA GLU A 375 -31.25 12.57 -50.66
C GLU A 375 -30.64 13.49 -49.59
N PHE A 376 -29.40 13.18 -49.20
CA PHE A 376 -28.64 13.92 -48.20
C PHE A 376 -27.52 14.74 -48.86
N ASN A 377 -27.74 16.01 -48.97
CA ASN A 377 -26.82 16.91 -49.71
C ASN A 377 -25.60 17.32 -48.87
N ASN A 378 -24.49 17.57 -49.56
CA ASN A 378 -23.22 18.02 -48.96
C ASN A 378 -22.61 17.05 -47.90
N VAL A 379 -22.82 15.74 -48.06
CA VAL A 379 -22.41 14.71 -47.13
C VAL A 379 -20.93 14.82 -46.74
N LEU A 380 -20.00 15.02 -47.68
CA LEU A 380 -18.55 15.12 -47.41
C LEU A 380 -18.18 16.33 -46.53
N LYS A 381 -19.01 17.36 -46.51
CA LYS A 381 -18.80 18.51 -45.60
C LYS A 381 -19.31 18.23 -44.21
N LYS A 382 -20.36 17.44 -44.09
CA LYS A 382 -21.07 17.15 -42.86
C LYS A 382 -20.56 15.91 -42.12
N VAL A 383 -20.12 14.89 -42.82
CA VAL A 383 -19.60 13.65 -42.21
C VAL A 383 -18.14 13.82 -41.86
N LYS A 384 -17.85 13.64 -40.60
CA LYS A 384 -16.50 13.67 -40.00
C LYS A 384 -16.15 12.31 -39.41
N ILE A 385 -14.89 11.94 -39.52
CA ILE A 385 -14.35 10.77 -38.84
C ILE A 385 -13.61 11.20 -37.61
N SER A 386 -13.82 10.51 -36.48
CA SER A 386 -13.10 10.77 -35.22
C SER A 386 -12.49 9.49 -34.68
N ASN A 387 -11.27 9.59 -34.12
CA ASN A 387 -10.67 8.51 -33.35
C ASN A 387 -11.39 8.32 -32.01
N THR A 388 -11.95 9.41 -31.44
CA THR A 388 -12.66 9.41 -30.17
C THR A 388 -14.15 9.68 -30.38
N MET A 389 -14.99 9.06 -29.53
CA MET A 389 -16.44 9.31 -29.53
C MET A 389 -16.91 9.58 -28.10
N HIS A 390 -18.01 10.30 -27.92
CA HIS A 390 -18.72 10.33 -26.64
C HIS A 390 -18.99 8.91 -26.18
N LYS A 391 -18.85 8.64 -24.87
CA LYS A 391 -19.12 7.34 -24.30
C LYS A 391 -20.26 7.48 -23.29
N SER A 392 -21.28 6.63 -23.43
CA SER A 392 -22.16 6.33 -22.32
C SER A 392 -21.62 5.15 -21.52
N MET A 393 -22.04 5.00 -20.25
CA MET A 393 -21.62 3.87 -19.42
C MET A 393 -22.09 2.52 -19.95
N GLU A 394 -23.13 2.49 -20.78
CA GLU A 394 -23.84 1.29 -21.15
C GLU A 394 -23.62 0.86 -22.62
N GLU A 395 -23.25 1.80 -23.53
CA GLU A 395 -23.15 1.49 -24.96
C GLU A 395 -21.95 2.16 -25.62
N GLU A 396 -21.40 1.47 -26.61
CA GLU A 396 -20.36 2.01 -27.49
C GLU A 396 -21.01 2.91 -28.54
N ILE A 397 -20.77 4.23 -28.49
CA ILE A 397 -21.25 5.18 -29.48
C ILE A 397 -20.38 5.07 -30.74
N LEU A 398 -20.98 4.63 -31.83
CA LEU A 398 -20.31 4.43 -33.13
C LEU A 398 -20.50 5.60 -34.09
N GLY A 399 -21.57 6.35 -33.93
CA GLY A 399 -21.90 7.56 -34.62
C GLY A 399 -22.63 8.56 -33.75
N VAL A 400 -22.64 9.83 -34.11
CA VAL A 400 -23.44 10.86 -33.47
C VAL A 400 -23.86 11.92 -34.46
N CYS A 401 -25.10 12.34 -34.40
CA CYS A 401 -25.62 13.48 -35.14
C CYS A 401 -25.60 14.71 -34.24
N ASP A 402 -24.72 15.69 -34.55
CA ASP A 402 -24.67 16.98 -33.86
C ASP A 402 -25.41 18.02 -34.71
N HIS A 403 -26.66 18.31 -34.32
CA HIS A 403 -27.48 19.32 -35.00
C HIS A 403 -26.98 20.76 -34.77
N GLN A 404 -26.30 21.03 -33.63
CA GLN A 404 -25.79 22.37 -33.33
C GLN A 404 -24.57 22.69 -34.19
N ALA A 405 -23.69 21.73 -34.35
CA ALA A 405 -22.51 21.85 -35.19
C ALA A 405 -22.76 21.51 -36.66
N ASP A 406 -24.00 21.14 -37.03
CA ASP A 406 -24.43 20.75 -38.40
C ASP A 406 -23.55 19.63 -39.00
N MET A 407 -23.23 18.60 -38.19
CA MET A 407 -22.36 17.52 -38.57
C MET A 407 -22.81 16.13 -38.07
N ILE A 408 -22.35 15.12 -38.76
CA ILE A 408 -22.41 13.73 -38.34
C ILE A 408 -20.98 13.27 -38.07
N VAL A 409 -20.73 12.72 -36.91
CA VAL A 409 -19.41 12.17 -36.53
C VAL A 409 -19.50 10.66 -36.46
N ILE A 410 -18.59 9.95 -37.13
CA ILE A 410 -18.54 8.48 -37.15
C ILE A 410 -17.18 8.05 -36.61
N LYS A 411 -17.19 7.04 -35.73
CA LYS A 411 -15.98 6.45 -35.17
C LYS A 411 -15.11 5.83 -36.27
N ARG A 412 -13.81 6.11 -36.28
CA ARG A 412 -12.86 5.60 -37.25
C ARG A 412 -12.90 4.08 -37.38
N SER A 413 -13.16 3.34 -36.28
CA SER A 413 -13.25 1.87 -36.31
C SER A 413 -14.32 1.36 -37.28
N GLN A 414 -15.36 2.14 -37.62
CA GLN A 414 -16.41 1.77 -38.57
C GLN A 414 -15.88 1.67 -40.00
N LEU A 415 -14.80 2.36 -40.33
CA LEU A 415 -14.17 2.27 -41.65
C LEU A 415 -13.46 0.92 -41.92
N LYS A 416 -13.42 0.01 -40.91
CA LYS A 416 -12.91 -1.36 -41.13
C LYS A 416 -13.86 -2.24 -41.95
N SER A 417 -15.15 -1.92 -41.98
CA SER A 417 -16.18 -2.65 -42.71
C SER A 417 -17.12 -1.69 -43.43
N PRO A 418 -17.26 -1.82 -44.76
CA PRO A 418 -18.26 -1.03 -45.53
C PRO A 418 -19.67 -1.16 -44.95
N GLU A 419 -20.08 -2.35 -44.53
CA GLU A 419 -21.41 -2.62 -43.98
C GLU A 419 -21.64 -1.88 -42.66
N GLN A 420 -20.67 -1.93 -41.74
CA GLN A 420 -20.76 -1.23 -40.47
C GLN A 420 -20.80 0.28 -40.68
N PHE A 421 -19.89 0.80 -41.51
CA PHE A 421 -19.84 2.22 -41.80
C PHE A 421 -21.13 2.75 -42.41
N LEU A 422 -21.66 2.06 -43.47
CA LEU A 422 -22.89 2.48 -44.12
C LEU A 422 -24.09 2.34 -43.19
N GLY A 423 -24.14 1.31 -42.35
CA GLY A 423 -25.20 1.12 -41.37
C GLY A 423 -25.25 2.29 -40.37
N THR A 424 -24.10 2.62 -39.75
CA THR A 424 -23.98 3.76 -38.87
C THR A 424 -24.33 5.08 -39.58
N LEU A 425 -23.82 5.28 -40.80
CA LEU A 425 -24.12 6.51 -41.56
C LEU A 425 -25.62 6.65 -41.84
N VAL A 426 -26.32 5.57 -42.21
CA VAL A 426 -27.78 5.58 -42.45
C VAL A 426 -28.49 6.00 -41.16
N HIS A 427 -28.13 5.41 -40.04
CA HIS A 427 -28.69 5.68 -38.70
C HIS A 427 -28.57 7.16 -38.38
N GLU A 428 -27.36 7.73 -38.44
CA GLU A 428 -27.11 9.13 -38.12
C GLU A 428 -27.76 10.12 -39.10
N VAL A 429 -27.85 9.76 -40.39
CA VAL A 429 -28.56 10.57 -41.37
C VAL A 429 -30.07 10.62 -41.08
N ILE A 430 -30.65 9.55 -40.53
CA ILE A 430 -32.06 9.56 -40.12
C ILE A 430 -32.26 10.49 -38.96
N HIS A 431 -31.40 10.43 -37.93
CA HIS A 431 -31.40 11.41 -36.83
C HIS A 431 -31.28 12.84 -37.36
N TYR A 432 -30.36 13.08 -38.28
CA TYR A 432 -30.15 14.39 -38.87
C TYR A 432 -31.40 14.92 -39.60
N LYS A 433 -32.14 14.05 -40.28
CA LYS A 433 -33.33 14.44 -41.05
C LYS A 433 -34.58 14.61 -40.22
N THR A 434 -34.77 13.75 -39.22
CA THR A 434 -36.03 13.66 -38.48
C THR A 434 -36.00 14.43 -37.18
N TYR A 435 -34.83 14.73 -36.63
CA TYR A 435 -34.63 15.22 -35.25
C TYR A 435 -35.20 14.27 -34.18
N ALA A 436 -35.58 13.05 -34.56
CA ALA A 436 -36.11 12.05 -33.67
C ALA A 436 -34.97 11.35 -32.91
N SER A 437 -35.24 11.00 -31.64
CA SER A 437 -34.36 10.19 -30.81
C SER A 437 -34.51 8.70 -31.11
N ASP A 438 -33.52 7.90 -30.72
CA ASP A 438 -33.57 6.44 -30.77
C ASP A 438 -34.82 5.91 -30.03
N CYS A 439 -35.29 4.74 -30.48
CA CYS A 439 -36.45 4.07 -29.91
C CYS A 439 -37.79 4.88 -30.02
N THR A 440 -37.81 5.93 -30.84
CA THR A 440 -39.06 6.63 -31.14
C THR A 440 -39.73 6.06 -32.37
N ARG A 441 -41.08 6.12 -32.40
CA ARG A 441 -41.87 5.62 -33.55
C ARG A 441 -41.55 6.38 -34.83
N GLU A 442 -41.17 7.62 -34.74
CA GLU A 442 -40.79 8.45 -35.89
C GLU A 442 -39.48 7.98 -36.47
N PHE A 443 -38.47 7.73 -35.67
CA PHE A 443 -37.16 7.19 -36.07
C PHE A 443 -37.32 5.80 -36.72
N GLU A 444 -38.00 4.88 -36.04
CA GLU A 444 -38.21 3.50 -36.50
C GLU A 444 -38.96 3.45 -37.88
N ASN A 445 -39.99 4.29 -38.07
CA ASN A 445 -40.71 4.37 -39.32
C ASN A 445 -39.82 4.86 -40.49
N GLU A 446 -39.01 5.90 -40.28
CA GLU A 446 -38.14 6.42 -41.32
C GLU A 446 -36.98 5.46 -41.60
N LEU A 447 -36.46 4.77 -40.61
CA LEU A 447 -35.46 3.71 -40.79
C LEU A 447 -36.00 2.58 -41.62
N THR A 448 -37.19 2.06 -41.28
CA THR A 448 -37.85 0.97 -42.04
C THR A 448 -38.14 1.36 -43.49
N LYS A 449 -38.62 2.56 -43.70
CA LYS A 449 -38.89 3.10 -45.05
C LYS A 449 -37.60 3.24 -45.86
N THR A 450 -36.53 3.69 -45.24
CA THR A 450 -35.21 3.86 -45.86
C THR A 450 -34.62 2.50 -46.25
N ILE A 451 -34.66 1.51 -45.36
CA ILE A 451 -34.23 0.15 -45.62
C ILE A 451 -35.02 -0.45 -46.81
N GLY A 452 -36.34 -0.30 -46.79
CA GLY A 452 -37.20 -0.77 -47.87
C GLY A 452 -36.86 -0.16 -49.25
N ARG A 453 -36.58 1.14 -49.30
CA ARG A 453 -36.17 1.87 -50.49
C ARG A 453 -34.82 1.38 -51.03
N LEU A 454 -33.83 1.24 -50.17
CA LEU A 454 -32.50 0.75 -50.55
C LEU A 454 -32.55 -0.70 -51.01
N ALA A 455 -33.26 -1.57 -50.30
CA ALA A 455 -33.44 -2.97 -50.72
C ALA A 455 -34.13 -3.10 -52.10
N TYR A 456 -35.19 -2.32 -52.33
CA TYR A 456 -35.88 -2.31 -53.63
C TYR A 456 -34.90 -1.93 -54.76
N LYS A 457 -34.09 -0.87 -54.59
CA LYS A 457 -33.14 -0.43 -55.62
C LYS A 457 -32.07 -1.50 -55.94
N VAL A 458 -31.54 -2.18 -54.94
CA VAL A 458 -30.58 -3.27 -55.11
C VAL A 458 -31.22 -4.43 -55.92
N ILE A 459 -32.42 -4.86 -55.53
CA ILE A 459 -33.14 -5.94 -56.23
C ILE A 459 -33.48 -5.54 -57.66
N ALA A 460 -33.98 -4.32 -57.84
CA ALA A 460 -34.36 -3.83 -59.20
C ALA A 460 -33.13 -3.70 -60.14
N SER A 461 -31.98 -3.31 -59.63
CA SER A 461 -30.72 -3.27 -60.43
C SER A 461 -30.23 -4.66 -60.78
N SER A 462 -30.34 -5.64 -59.90
CA SER A 462 -29.98 -7.04 -60.17
C SER A 462 -30.87 -7.68 -61.26
N ILE A 463 -32.18 -7.38 -61.22
CA ILE A 463 -33.12 -7.83 -62.23
C ILE A 463 -32.79 -7.22 -63.57
N LYS A 464 -32.43 -5.93 -63.66
CA LYS A 464 -32.05 -5.29 -64.96
C LYS A 464 -30.75 -5.85 -65.52
N SER A 465 -29.75 -6.15 -64.67
CA SER A 465 -28.49 -6.74 -65.09
C SER A 465 -28.66 -8.17 -65.64
N ASN A 466 -29.53 -8.96 -65.02
CA ASN A 466 -29.86 -10.32 -65.57
C ASN A 466 -30.64 -10.28 -66.84
N ASN A 467 -31.53 -9.31 -67.07
CA ASN A 467 -32.27 -9.17 -68.30
C ASN A 467 -31.41 -8.65 -69.50
N SER A 468 -30.41 -7.82 -69.24
CA SER A 468 -29.45 -7.37 -70.25
C SER A 468 -28.54 -8.51 -70.75
N GLY A 469 -28.25 -9.51 -69.91
CA GLY A 469 -27.52 -10.71 -70.31
C GLY A 469 -28.32 -11.65 -71.22
N ILE A 470 -29.64 -11.72 -71.09
CA ILE A 470 -30.50 -12.60 -71.88
C ILE A 470 -30.79 -11.98 -73.27
N PHE A 471 -30.86 -10.65 -73.45
CA PHE A 471 -31.08 -9.98 -74.73
C PHE A 471 -29.80 -9.89 -75.63
N GLY A 472 -28.61 -10.02 -75.04
CA GLY A 472 -27.34 -10.05 -75.79
C GLY A 472 -27.15 -11.35 -76.62
N PHE A 473 -27.79 -12.45 -76.28
CA PHE A 473 -27.64 -13.74 -76.90
C PHE A 473 -28.61 -13.94 -78.08
N MET A 474 -29.62 -13.12 -78.27
CA MET A 474 -30.61 -13.23 -79.35
C MET A 474 -30.34 -12.38 -80.62
N LYS A 475 -29.25 -11.56 -80.62
CA LYS A 475 -28.93 -10.74 -81.82
C LYS A 475 -27.83 -11.29 -82.75
N GLY A 476 -27.42 -12.52 -82.52
CA GLY A 476 -26.32 -13.15 -83.29
C GLY A 476 -26.65 -14.32 -84.14
N LYS A 477 -27.91 -14.47 -84.71
CA LYS A 477 -28.22 -15.42 -85.75
C LYS A 477 -29.28 -14.87 -86.71
N LYS A 478 -28.88 -14.00 -87.61
CA LYS A 478 -29.51 -13.84 -88.92
C LYS A 478 -28.44 -13.43 -89.93
N SER A 479 -27.93 -14.37 -90.68
CA SER A 479 -27.59 -14.37 -92.08
C SER A 479 -26.69 -15.59 -92.37
N LEU A 480 -27.20 -16.59 -92.85
CA LEU A 480 -27.12 -17.23 -94.21
C LEU A 480 -27.87 -18.50 -94.13
#